data_dbd50959b5861855732776f8d12aed53
#
_entry.id   dbd50959b5861855732776f8d12aed53
#
_cell.length_a   1.000
_cell.length_b   1.000
_cell.length_c   1.000
_cell.angle_alpha   90.00
_cell.angle_beta   90.00
_cell.angle_gamma   90.00
#
_symmetry.space_group_name_H-M   'P 1'
#
loop_
_entity.id
_entity.type
_entity.pdbx_description
1 polymer ?
#
loop_
_entity_poly.entity_id
_entity_poly.type
_entity_poly.pdbx_seq_one_letter_code
_entity_poly.pdbx_strand_id
1 'polypeptide(L)'
;IMFAPYFVSLFMLLFFIGNDSLSYGAKIALTVFAFVGLDVTYTAFDVPMGALAFSMTPNGTERTKLYGVASIGRMILGAIPAGLVAFAAWLPYFNQNLDKAYLVAAAFSAFFIILFTRFTFKNTTERLEHHEEAPSLKECLHLLATNRPLLMLFLGNIFFVIIKVSEQASFYFAYDALFNAKYNGFLDIAKAPGSFLAGIFVPIIIERLGRKADSKKFYQVCCVMGIVLNGLFALCTYNGIMNKGAGQSVSLLTGLMVIVFSAVVTFPLEFKNLRQKEMEAETVDYVEWNAGKRLEGTMLSIMSFTGKLEGTLSSFICLQVLARTGYVEHTTDVSTLQNHSTLLGLFLMTTVFPMVGYALMLIPMHFYNITGDSHRRMIKDIMARRAQAGEAAAQEAVAAEAKEG
;
A
#
# COMPACT_ATOMS: atom_id res chain seq x y z
N ILE A 1 -6.57 -9.85 18.47
CA ILE A 1 -7.20 -8.84 17.58
C ILE A 1 -8.00 -7.82 18.39
N MET A 2 -8.84 -8.19 19.35
CA MET A 2 -9.76 -7.29 20.07
C MET A 2 -9.07 -6.16 20.84
N PHE A 3 -7.88 -6.38 21.40
CA PHE A 3 -7.13 -5.38 22.19
C PHE A 3 -6.15 -4.55 21.38
N ALA A 4 -5.69 -5.03 20.23
CA ALA A 4 -4.71 -4.33 19.40
C ALA A 4 -5.11 -2.90 19.00
N PRO A 5 -6.37 -2.59 18.62
CA PRO A 5 -6.80 -1.24 18.28
C PRO A 5 -6.62 -0.22 19.41
N TYR A 6 -6.76 -0.65 20.66
CA TYR A 6 -6.57 0.24 21.81
C TYR A 6 -5.09 0.64 21.97
N PHE A 7 -4.18 -0.32 21.77
CA PHE A 7 -2.74 -0.02 21.79
C PHE A 7 -2.31 0.81 20.59
N VAL A 8 -2.80 0.51 19.39
CA VAL A 8 -2.58 1.34 18.19
C VAL A 8 -3.02 2.78 18.45
N SER A 9 -4.23 2.97 19.00
CA SER A 9 -4.75 4.29 19.33
C SER A 9 -3.92 5.01 20.40
N LEU A 10 -3.48 4.29 21.42
CA LEU A 10 -2.64 4.83 22.49
C LEU A 10 -1.29 5.32 21.94
N PHE A 11 -0.59 4.50 21.18
CA PHE A 11 0.72 4.87 20.62
C PHE A 11 0.60 5.98 19.58
N MET A 12 -0.46 5.99 18.77
CA MET A 12 -0.73 7.08 17.84
C MET A 12 -0.93 8.41 18.56
N LEU A 13 -1.72 8.43 19.64
CA LEU A 13 -1.93 9.64 20.44
C LEU A 13 -0.62 10.08 21.13
N LEU A 14 0.15 9.14 21.69
CA LEU A 14 1.45 9.43 22.29
C LEU A 14 2.43 10.07 21.31
N PHE A 15 2.41 9.67 20.06
CA PHE A 15 3.26 10.24 19.01
C PHE A 15 2.96 11.73 18.77
N PHE A 16 1.69 12.12 18.82
CA PHE A 16 1.25 13.50 18.56
C PHE A 16 1.09 14.37 19.81
N ILE A 17 1.28 13.83 21.02
CA ILE A 17 1.31 14.64 22.24
C ILE A 17 2.64 15.41 22.27
N GLY A 18 2.57 16.66 21.80
CA GLY A 18 3.65 17.61 21.96
C GLY A 18 3.86 17.93 23.43
N ASN A 19 5.08 17.80 23.94
CA ASN A 19 5.41 18.19 25.30
C ASN A 19 6.61 19.14 25.30
N ASP A 20 6.36 20.43 25.30
CA ASP A 20 7.37 21.48 25.24
C ASP A 20 8.29 21.52 26.47
N SER A 21 7.85 20.92 27.58
CA SER A 21 8.62 20.84 28.81
C SER A 21 9.72 19.77 28.81
N LEU A 22 9.71 18.85 27.84
CA LEU A 22 10.71 17.77 27.75
C LEU A 22 12.03 18.24 27.13
N SER A 23 13.13 17.71 27.63
CA SER A 23 14.45 17.90 27.00
C SER A 23 14.48 17.27 25.60
N TYR A 24 15.37 17.76 24.71
CA TYR A 24 15.49 17.27 23.34
C TYR A 24 15.71 15.74 23.28
N GLY A 25 16.58 15.20 24.14
CA GLY A 25 16.82 13.76 24.20
C GLY A 25 15.57 12.96 24.65
N ALA A 26 14.80 13.50 25.60
CA ALA A 26 13.54 12.87 26.04
C ALA A 26 12.47 12.91 24.94
N LYS A 27 12.38 14.00 24.17
CA LYS A 27 11.49 14.09 23.00
C LYS A 27 11.82 13.01 21.95
N ILE A 28 13.10 12.85 21.61
CA ILE A 28 13.54 11.80 20.66
C ILE A 28 13.18 10.42 21.20
N ALA A 29 13.51 10.13 22.47
CA ALA A 29 13.24 8.82 23.08
C ALA A 29 11.72 8.50 23.08
N LEU A 30 10.88 9.47 23.42
CA LEU A 30 9.42 9.33 23.40
C LEU A 30 8.90 9.09 21.98
N THR A 31 9.40 9.83 21.01
CA THR A 31 9.01 9.69 19.60
C THR A 31 9.38 8.31 19.06
N VAL A 32 10.60 7.85 19.31
CA VAL A 32 11.05 6.49 18.92
C VAL A 32 10.21 5.42 19.60
N PHE A 33 9.97 5.54 20.90
CA PHE A 33 9.14 4.61 21.66
C PHE A 33 7.71 4.53 21.11
N ALA A 34 7.07 5.69 20.89
CA ALA A 34 5.73 5.76 20.34
C ALA A 34 5.66 5.21 18.91
N PHE A 35 6.65 5.52 18.06
CA PHE A 35 6.73 5.04 16.69
C PHE A 35 6.90 3.51 16.63
N VAL A 36 7.86 2.96 17.36
CA VAL A 36 8.09 1.51 17.40
C VAL A 36 6.88 0.78 18.01
N GLY A 37 6.32 1.32 19.09
CA GLY A 37 5.12 0.78 19.71
C GLY A 37 3.92 0.78 18.76
N LEU A 38 3.73 1.87 18.01
CA LEU A 38 2.70 1.99 16.97
C LEU A 38 2.91 0.93 15.87
N ASP A 39 4.12 0.79 15.35
CA ASP A 39 4.40 -0.14 14.24
C ASP A 39 4.20 -1.61 14.65
N VAL A 40 4.66 -1.99 15.83
CA VAL A 40 4.47 -3.35 16.37
C VAL A 40 2.98 -3.65 16.61
N THR A 41 2.26 -2.75 17.26
CA THR A 41 0.84 -2.96 17.57
C THR A 41 -0.04 -2.88 16.32
N TYR A 42 0.30 -2.00 15.37
CA TYR A 42 -0.36 -1.93 14.08
C TYR A 42 -0.17 -3.22 13.28
N THR A 43 1.03 -3.81 13.30
CA THR A 43 1.27 -5.10 12.64
C THR A 43 0.45 -6.22 13.24
N ALA A 44 0.37 -6.28 14.59
CA ALA A 44 -0.45 -7.26 15.29
C ALA A 44 -1.96 -7.11 14.99
N PHE A 45 -2.38 -5.94 14.52
CA PHE A 45 -3.73 -5.66 14.07
C PHE A 45 -3.92 -5.93 12.56
N ASP A 46 -3.02 -5.44 11.71
CA ASP A 46 -3.15 -5.43 10.24
C ASP A 46 -3.06 -6.84 9.64
N VAL A 47 -2.13 -7.67 10.12
CA VAL A 47 -1.92 -9.03 9.60
C VAL A 47 -3.17 -9.91 9.76
N PRO A 48 -3.78 -10.03 10.93
CA PRO A 48 -5.01 -10.80 11.09
C PRO A 48 -6.21 -10.21 10.32
N MET A 49 -6.28 -8.87 10.21
CA MET A 49 -7.34 -8.22 9.43
C MET A 49 -7.18 -8.50 7.93
N GLY A 50 -5.95 -8.54 7.42
CA GLY A 50 -5.66 -8.97 6.05
C GLY A 50 -6.03 -10.42 5.78
N ALA A 51 -5.77 -11.31 6.74
CA ALA A 51 -6.10 -12.73 6.67
C ALA A 51 -7.61 -13.00 6.70
N LEU A 52 -8.39 -12.11 7.32
CA LEU A 52 -9.84 -12.28 7.49
C LEU A 52 -10.59 -12.47 6.16
N ALA A 53 -10.19 -11.80 5.10
CA ALA A 53 -10.81 -11.95 3.79
C ALA A 53 -10.64 -13.35 3.19
N PHE A 54 -9.56 -14.05 3.56
CA PHE A 54 -9.32 -15.42 3.12
C PHE A 54 -10.14 -16.44 3.92
N SER A 55 -10.38 -16.18 5.21
CA SER A 55 -11.20 -17.05 6.07
C SER A 55 -12.71 -16.87 5.88
N MET A 56 -13.15 -15.73 5.29
CA MET A 56 -14.58 -15.46 5.06
C MET A 56 -15.14 -16.20 3.85
N THR A 57 -14.39 -16.37 2.76
CA THR A 57 -14.89 -17.02 1.53
C THR A 57 -13.78 -17.71 0.74
N PRO A 58 -14.04 -18.94 0.24
CA PRO A 58 -13.13 -19.64 -0.65
C PRO A 58 -13.19 -19.11 -2.10
N ASN A 59 -14.19 -18.28 -2.44
CA ASN A 59 -14.43 -17.81 -3.79
C ASN A 59 -13.58 -16.57 -4.13
N GLY A 60 -12.65 -16.71 -5.09
CA GLY A 60 -11.77 -15.61 -5.52
C GLY A 60 -12.51 -14.38 -6.03
N THR A 61 -13.64 -14.56 -6.74
CA THR A 61 -14.44 -13.42 -7.25
C THR A 61 -15.09 -12.62 -6.11
N GLU A 62 -15.56 -13.30 -5.06
CA GLU A 62 -16.10 -12.64 -3.88
C GLU A 62 -15.02 -11.90 -3.12
N ARG A 63 -13.83 -12.48 -2.98
CA ARG A 63 -12.66 -11.79 -2.38
C ARG A 63 -12.31 -10.53 -3.13
N THR A 64 -12.28 -10.56 -4.47
CA THR A 64 -12.02 -9.37 -5.29
C THR A 64 -13.05 -8.28 -5.03
N LYS A 65 -14.33 -8.63 -4.90
CA LYS A 65 -15.39 -7.67 -4.52
C LYS A 65 -15.16 -7.11 -3.13
N LEU A 66 -14.80 -7.94 -2.15
CA LEU A 66 -14.46 -7.49 -0.79
C LEU A 66 -13.28 -6.52 -0.78
N TYR A 67 -12.21 -6.82 -1.51
CA TYR A 67 -11.07 -5.91 -1.64
C TYR A 67 -11.44 -4.61 -2.38
N GLY A 68 -12.32 -4.66 -3.37
CA GLY A 68 -12.85 -3.47 -4.05
C GLY A 68 -13.59 -2.55 -3.08
N VAL A 69 -14.51 -3.10 -2.28
CA VAL A 69 -15.25 -2.34 -1.24
C VAL A 69 -14.30 -1.81 -0.17
N ALA A 70 -13.34 -2.63 0.30
CA ALA A 70 -12.33 -2.21 1.27
C ALA A 70 -11.44 -1.09 0.73
N SER A 71 -11.12 -1.09 -0.56
CA SER A 71 -10.35 -0.02 -1.23
C SER A 71 -11.10 1.31 -1.23
N ILE A 72 -12.40 1.28 -1.55
CA ILE A 72 -13.29 2.47 -1.49
C ILE A 72 -13.40 2.98 -0.04
N GLY A 73 -13.61 2.07 0.91
CA GLY A 73 -13.67 2.42 2.34
C GLY A 73 -12.38 3.06 2.82
N ARG A 74 -11.23 2.50 2.45
CA ARG A 74 -9.90 3.06 2.78
C ARG A 74 -9.70 4.45 2.20
N MET A 75 -10.13 4.68 0.97
CA MET A 75 -10.05 5.98 0.32
C MET A 75 -10.87 7.03 1.07
N ILE A 76 -12.14 6.73 1.37
CA ILE A 76 -13.05 7.67 2.03
C ILE A 76 -12.55 7.97 3.46
N LEU A 77 -12.29 6.91 4.24
CA LEU A 77 -11.88 7.04 5.64
C LEU A 77 -10.47 7.57 5.80
N GLY A 78 -9.56 7.27 4.88
CA GLY A 78 -8.20 7.81 4.88
C GLY A 78 -8.12 9.29 4.49
N ALA A 79 -9.04 9.77 3.64
CA ALA A 79 -9.12 11.18 3.27
C ALA A 79 -9.63 12.07 4.41
N ILE A 80 -10.40 11.54 5.36
CA ILE A 80 -11.01 12.35 6.43
C ILE A 80 -9.94 12.96 7.36
N PRO A 81 -8.98 12.20 7.95
CA PRO A 81 -7.96 12.78 8.81
C PRO A 81 -7.11 13.83 8.10
N ALA A 82 -6.70 13.54 6.85
CA ALA A 82 -5.94 14.49 6.02
C ALA A 82 -6.76 15.77 5.74
N GLY A 83 -8.04 15.61 5.42
CA GLY A 83 -8.99 16.72 5.23
C GLY A 83 -9.20 17.53 6.50
N LEU A 84 -9.27 16.90 7.67
CA LEU A 84 -9.38 17.60 8.96
C LEU A 84 -8.17 18.47 9.23
N VAL A 85 -6.95 17.99 9.01
CA VAL A 85 -5.71 18.77 9.16
C VAL A 85 -5.67 19.92 8.16
N ALA A 86 -5.99 19.64 6.89
CA ALA A 86 -6.05 20.68 5.85
C ALA A 86 -7.08 21.76 6.17
N PHE A 87 -8.27 21.37 6.63
CA PHE A 87 -9.32 22.32 7.05
C PHE A 87 -8.90 23.10 8.30
N ALA A 88 -8.32 22.45 9.29
CA ALA A 88 -7.83 23.10 10.50
C ALA A 88 -6.78 24.18 10.19
N ALA A 89 -5.91 23.96 9.20
CA ALA A 89 -4.92 24.95 8.77
C ALA A 89 -5.55 26.27 8.22
N TRP A 90 -6.86 26.27 7.89
CA TRP A 90 -7.59 27.48 7.49
C TRP A 90 -8.17 28.26 8.68
N LEU A 91 -8.27 27.62 9.84
CA LEU A 91 -8.77 28.26 11.03
C LEU A 91 -7.64 29.04 11.73
N PRO A 92 -7.84 30.32 12.11
CA PRO A 92 -6.78 31.17 12.69
C PRO A 92 -6.08 30.54 13.90
N TYR A 93 -6.82 29.83 14.74
CA TYR A 93 -6.30 29.17 15.92
C TYR A 93 -5.35 28.01 15.58
N PHE A 94 -5.71 27.16 14.63
CA PHE A 94 -4.94 25.99 14.26
C PHE A 94 -3.80 26.32 13.28
N ASN A 95 -3.91 27.40 12.52
CA ASN A 95 -2.83 27.85 11.64
C ASN A 95 -1.53 28.19 12.42
N GLN A 96 -1.70 28.65 13.66
CA GLN A 96 -0.59 28.91 14.58
C GLN A 96 -0.22 27.69 15.47
N ASN A 97 -1.04 26.65 15.49
CA ASN A 97 -0.91 25.47 16.35
C ASN A 97 -1.23 24.20 15.55
N LEU A 98 -0.47 23.92 14.50
CA LEU A 98 -0.67 22.73 13.64
C LEU A 98 -0.52 21.41 14.39
N ASP A 99 0.31 21.37 15.46
CA ASP A 99 0.45 20.25 16.39
C ASP A 99 -0.90 19.83 16.96
N LYS A 100 -1.74 20.78 17.36
CA LYS A 100 -3.09 20.51 17.88
C LYS A 100 -4.05 20.01 16.79
N ALA A 101 -3.88 20.47 15.55
CA ALA A 101 -4.66 19.95 14.42
C ALA A 101 -4.36 18.47 14.17
N TYR A 102 -3.08 18.08 14.20
CA TYR A 102 -2.66 16.69 14.09
C TYR A 102 -3.15 15.84 15.26
N LEU A 103 -3.11 16.36 16.48
CA LEU A 103 -3.62 15.65 17.66
C LEU A 103 -5.15 15.41 17.56
N VAL A 104 -5.92 16.38 17.09
CA VAL A 104 -7.37 16.22 16.85
C VAL A 104 -7.63 15.16 15.77
N ALA A 105 -6.88 15.18 14.66
CA ALA A 105 -6.99 14.17 13.61
C ALA A 105 -6.62 12.77 14.11
N ALA A 106 -5.58 12.66 14.95
CA ALA A 106 -5.18 11.41 15.59
C ALA A 106 -6.26 10.89 16.55
N ALA A 107 -6.85 11.75 17.39
CA ALA A 107 -7.93 11.38 18.30
C ALA A 107 -9.19 10.92 17.54
N PHE A 108 -9.53 11.58 16.45
CA PHE A 108 -10.61 11.17 15.55
C PHE A 108 -10.32 9.78 14.96
N SER A 109 -9.12 9.57 14.40
CA SER A 109 -8.71 8.29 13.84
C SER A 109 -8.73 7.17 14.89
N ALA A 110 -8.23 7.44 16.10
CA ALA A 110 -8.22 6.51 17.22
C ALA A 110 -9.64 6.05 17.59
N PHE A 111 -10.58 6.96 17.67
CA PHE A 111 -11.98 6.65 17.94
C PHE A 111 -12.57 5.73 16.87
N PHE A 112 -12.36 6.04 15.59
CA PHE A 112 -12.94 5.26 14.50
C PHE A 112 -12.27 3.90 14.32
N ILE A 113 -10.95 3.76 14.56
CA ILE A 113 -10.26 2.46 14.57
C ILE A 113 -10.91 1.53 15.59
N ILE A 114 -11.13 2.00 16.80
CA ILE A 114 -11.78 1.21 17.87
C ILE A 114 -13.21 0.83 17.48
N LEU A 115 -13.99 1.82 17.02
CA LEU A 115 -15.39 1.64 16.65
C LEU A 115 -15.56 0.61 15.53
N PHE A 116 -14.85 0.79 14.41
CA PHE A 116 -14.97 -0.10 13.26
C PHE A 116 -14.40 -1.48 13.51
N THR A 117 -13.34 -1.61 14.30
CA THR A 117 -12.81 -2.93 14.66
C THR A 117 -13.80 -3.70 15.53
N ARG A 118 -14.47 -3.05 16.49
CA ARG A 118 -15.53 -3.71 17.27
C ARG A 118 -16.71 -4.13 16.40
N PHE A 119 -17.09 -3.28 15.45
CA PHE A 119 -18.15 -3.59 14.50
C PHE A 119 -17.78 -4.80 13.61
N THR A 120 -16.56 -4.83 13.09
CA THR A 120 -16.04 -5.94 12.30
C THR A 120 -16.02 -7.22 13.12
N PHE A 121 -15.46 -7.19 14.32
CA PHE A 121 -15.39 -8.35 15.20
C PHE A 121 -16.76 -8.94 15.54
N LYS A 122 -17.78 -8.09 15.74
CA LYS A 122 -19.14 -8.53 16.06
C LYS A 122 -19.88 -9.16 14.87
N ASN A 123 -19.60 -8.68 13.65
CA ASN A 123 -20.39 -9.03 12.46
C ASN A 123 -19.66 -9.96 11.49
N THR A 124 -18.43 -10.38 11.81
CA THR A 124 -17.65 -11.28 10.95
C THR A 124 -17.48 -12.63 11.62
N THR A 125 -17.76 -13.70 10.86
CA THR A 125 -17.51 -15.07 11.29
C THR A 125 -16.49 -15.71 10.36
N GLU A 126 -15.49 -16.35 10.92
CA GLU A 126 -14.56 -17.20 10.18
C GLU A 126 -15.29 -18.48 9.78
N ARG A 127 -15.30 -18.79 8.49
CA ARG A 127 -15.99 -19.94 7.91
C ARG A 127 -15.05 -21.08 7.55
N LEU A 128 -13.75 -20.76 7.45
CA LEU A 128 -12.71 -21.73 7.13
C LEU A 128 -11.78 -21.84 8.34
N GLU A 129 -11.63 -23.04 8.88
CA GLU A 129 -10.67 -23.30 9.95
C GLU A 129 -9.26 -23.30 9.38
N HIS A 130 -8.38 -22.55 10.01
CA HIS A 130 -6.96 -22.53 9.69
C HIS A 130 -6.21 -23.41 10.69
N HIS A 131 -5.64 -24.50 10.21
CA HIS A 131 -4.77 -25.39 10.99
C HIS A 131 -3.28 -25.14 10.72
N GLU A 132 -2.92 -23.94 10.29
CA GLU A 132 -1.52 -23.63 10.01
C GLU A 132 -0.81 -23.16 11.29
N GLU A 133 0.28 -23.82 11.64
CA GLU A 133 1.25 -23.30 12.59
C GLU A 133 1.93 -22.03 12.01
N ALA A 134 2.34 -21.12 12.87
CA ALA A 134 3.03 -19.92 12.42
C ALA A 134 4.31 -20.30 11.65
N PRO A 135 4.48 -19.83 10.40
CA PRO A 135 5.60 -20.24 9.56
C PRO A 135 6.93 -19.74 10.13
N SER A 136 7.93 -20.58 10.11
CA SER A 136 9.28 -20.19 10.44
C SER A 136 9.88 -19.32 9.33
N LEU A 137 10.84 -18.44 9.69
CA LEU A 137 11.57 -17.62 8.70
C LEU A 137 12.24 -18.49 7.62
N LYS A 138 12.74 -19.65 8.01
CA LYS A 138 13.38 -20.60 7.08
C LYS A 138 12.38 -21.15 6.05
N GLU A 139 11.17 -21.47 6.47
CA GLU A 139 10.09 -21.92 5.58
C GLU A 139 9.65 -20.81 4.62
N CYS A 140 9.53 -19.58 5.11
CA CYS A 140 9.22 -18.42 4.26
C CYS A 140 10.28 -18.22 3.18
N LEU A 141 11.57 -18.26 3.54
CA LEU A 141 12.67 -18.10 2.59
C LEU A 141 12.76 -19.29 1.62
N HIS A 142 12.53 -20.52 2.09
CA HIS A 142 12.50 -21.69 1.23
C HIS A 142 11.34 -21.61 0.22
N LEU A 143 10.15 -21.25 0.68
CA LEU A 143 8.99 -21.06 -0.20
C LEU A 143 9.25 -19.97 -1.24
N LEU A 144 9.84 -18.85 -0.84
CA LEU A 144 10.19 -17.76 -1.74
C LEU A 144 11.21 -18.20 -2.81
N ALA A 145 12.23 -18.97 -2.42
CA ALA A 145 13.28 -19.44 -3.32
C ALA A 145 12.80 -20.53 -4.30
N THR A 146 11.89 -21.41 -3.85
CA THR A 146 11.40 -22.53 -4.66
C THR A 146 10.18 -22.20 -5.52
N ASN A 147 9.44 -21.13 -5.16
CA ASN A 147 8.25 -20.72 -5.87
C ASN A 147 8.52 -19.55 -6.81
N ARG A 148 8.72 -19.87 -8.09
CA ARG A 148 9.04 -18.87 -9.12
C ARG A 148 8.02 -17.75 -9.24
N PRO A 149 6.69 -17.98 -9.30
CA PRO A 149 5.72 -16.87 -9.34
C PRO A 149 5.82 -15.94 -8.12
N LEU A 150 5.96 -16.50 -6.92
CA LEU A 150 6.11 -15.74 -5.68
C LEU A 150 7.38 -14.88 -5.71
N LEU A 151 8.51 -15.47 -6.15
CA LEU A 151 9.78 -14.75 -6.29
C LEU A 151 9.65 -13.57 -7.27
N MET A 152 8.94 -13.75 -8.39
CA MET A 152 8.75 -12.67 -9.37
C MET A 152 7.87 -11.55 -8.82
N LEU A 153 6.83 -11.86 -8.04
CA LEU A 153 6.02 -10.86 -7.34
C LEU A 153 6.85 -10.13 -6.27
N PHE A 154 7.63 -10.85 -5.49
CA PHE A 154 8.53 -10.27 -4.49
C PHE A 154 9.53 -9.30 -5.11
N LEU A 155 10.20 -9.70 -6.19
CA LEU A 155 11.12 -8.82 -6.92
C LEU A 155 10.40 -7.60 -7.53
N GLY A 156 9.18 -7.78 -8.03
CA GLY A 156 8.33 -6.68 -8.48
C GLY A 156 8.10 -5.65 -7.36
N ASN A 157 7.83 -6.12 -6.15
CA ASN A 157 7.64 -5.26 -4.99
C ASN A 157 8.95 -4.59 -4.53
N ILE A 158 10.09 -5.24 -4.65
CA ILE A 158 11.38 -4.58 -4.40
C ILE A 158 11.60 -3.41 -5.36
N PHE A 159 11.27 -3.56 -6.65
CA PHE A 159 11.36 -2.44 -7.60
C PHE A 159 10.27 -1.38 -7.39
N PHE A 160 9.13 -1.75 -6.80
CA PHE A 160 8.08 -0.82 -6.42
C PHE A 160 8.54 0.21 -5.36
N VAL A 161 9.57 -0.12 -4.57
CA VAL A 161 10.23 0.82 -3.65
C VAL A 161 10.55 2.13 -4.33
N ILE A 162 11.04 2.09 -5.58
CA ILE A 162 11.46 3.28 -6.33
C ILE A 162 10.25 4.17 -6.65
N ILE A 163 9.08 3.58 -6.92
CA ILE A 163 7.83 4.34 -7.10
C ILE A 163 7.41 4.97 -5.78
N LYS A 164 7.49 4.23 -4.67
CA LYS A 164 7.13 4.72 -3.34
C LYS A 164 8.00 5.90 -2.85
N VAL A 165 9.21 6.07 -3.38
CA VAL A 165 10.03 7.24 -3.07
C VAL A 165 9.27 8.54 -3.40
N SER A 166 8.45 8.56 -4.45
CA SER A 166 7.64 9.73 -4.80
C SER A 166 6.60 10.09 -3.74
N GLU A 167 6.05 9.09 -3.04
CA GLU A 167 5.11 9.29 -1.94
C GLU A 167 5.83 9.94 -0.75
N GLN A 168 7.03 9.46 -0.40
CA GLN A 168 7.87 10.03 0.66
C GLN A 168 8.34 11.45 0.34
N ALA A 169 8.62 11.73 -0.93
CA ALA A 169 9.03 13.04 -1.40
C ALA A 169 7.88 14.05 -1.54
N SER A 170 6.63 13.61 -1.54
CA SER A 170 5.45 14.44 -1.85
C SER A 170 5.33 15.67 -0.96
N PHE A 171 5.58 15.52 0.35
CA PHE A 171 5.57 16.62 1.30
C PHE A 171 6.64 17.69 0.94
N TYR A 172 7.89 17.28 0.80
CA TYR A 172 9.00 18.15 0.46
C TYR A 172 8.80 18.79 -0.92
N PHE A 173 8.24 18.05 -1.86
CA PHE A 173 7.94 18.56 -3.20
C PHE A 173 6.90 19.70 -3.15
N ALA A 174 5.84 19.55 -2.35
CA ALA A 174 4.83 20.60 -2.20
C ALA A 174 5.40 21.86 -1.52
N TYR A 175 6.16 21.69 -0.43
CA TYR A 175 6.71 22.81 0.34
C TYR A 175 7.85 23.52 -0.38
N ASP A 176 8.79 22.78 -0.95
CA ASP A 176 10.04 23.33 -1.47
C ASP A 176 10.01 23.51 -2.99
N ALA A 177 9.58 22.49 -3.74
CA ALA A 177 9.57 22.58 -5.20
C ALA A 177 8.40 23.39 -5.73
N LEU A 178 7.19 23.28 -5.16
CA LEU A 178 6.05 24.13 -5.53
C LEU A 178 6.03 25.44 -4.73
N PHE A 179 6.78 25.48 -3.65
CA PHE A 179 6.88 26.62 -2.73
C PHE A 179 5.50 27.09 -2.21
N ASN A 180 4.63 26.14 -1.90
CA ASN A 180 3.30 26.41 -1.37
C ASN A 180 2.73 25.19 -0.65
N ALA A 181 2.68 25.24 0.69
CA ALA A 181 2.17 24.18 1.55
C ALA A 181 0.75 23.68 1.21
N LYS A 182 -0.08 24.56 0.65
CA LYS A 182 -1.47 24.21 0.28
C LYS A 182 -1.54 23.11 -0.78
N TYR A 183 -0.51 23.00 -1.63
CA TYR A 183 -0.46 21.96 -2.65
C TYR A 183 -0.38 20.56 -2.05
N ASN A 184 0.18 20.36 -0.84
CA ASN A 184 0.26 19.03 -0.24
C ASN A 184 -1.13 18.38 -0.07
N GLY A 185 -2.08 19.12 0.51
CA GLY A 185 -3.45 18.62 0.63
C GLY A 185 -4.16 18.42 -0.72
N PHE A 186 -3.93 19.29 -1.70
CA PHE A 186 -4.49 19.14 -3.03
C PHE A 186 -3.91 17.93 -3.78
N LEU A 187 -2.63 17.63 -3.63
CA LEU A 187 -1.99 16.46 -4.24
C LEU A 187 -2.56 15.17 -3.68
N ASP A 188 -2.80 15.09 -2.37
CA ASP A 188 -3.39 13.90 -1.76
C ASP A 188 -4.86 13.70 -2.16
N ILE A 189 -5.65 14.78 -2.21
CA ILE A 189 -7.03 14.73 -2.70
C ILE A 189 -7.07 14.35 -4.20
N ALA A 190 -6.13 14.85 -5.00
CA ALA A 190 -6.06 14.55 -6.43
C ALA A 190 -5.79 13.06 -6.73
N LYS A 191 -5.16 12.34 -5.81
CA LYS A 191 -4.93 10.88 -5.94
C LYS A 191 -6.20 10.05 -5.69
N ALA A 192 -7.16 10.56 -4.92
CA ALA A 192 -8.37 9.84 -4.54
C ALA A 192 -9.22 9.31 -5.71
N PRO A 193 -9.45 10.07 -6.81
CA PRO A 193 -10.19 9.56 -7.98
C PRO A 193 -9.56 8.31 -8.61
N GLY A 194 -8.23 8.20 -8.61
CA GLY A 194 -7.53 7.03 -9.15
C GLY A 194 -7.91 5.75 -8.41
N SER A 195 -7.85 5.76 -7.07
CA SER A 195 -8.23 4.62 -6.24
C SER A 195 -9.72 4.29 -6.35
N PHE A 196 -10.59 5.31 -6.39
CA PHE A 196 -12.03 5.13 -6.55
C PHE A 196 -12.38 4.45 -7.87
N LEU A 197 -11.84 4.96 -8.96
CA LEU A 197 -12.11 4.42 -10.30
C LEU A 197 -11.49 3.03 -10.47
N ALA A 198 -10.31 2.77 -9.90
CA ALA A 198 -9.74 1.43 -9.89
C ALA A 198 -10.66 0.43 -9.17
N GLY A 199 -11.18 0.77 -8.00
CA GLY A 199 -12.10 -0.07 -7.23
C GLY A 199 -13.37 -0.46 -8.01
N ILE A 200 -13.88 0.44 -8.85
CA ILE A 200 -15.08 0.22 -9.68
C ILE A 200 -14.73 -0.48 -10.99
N PHE A 201 -13.76 0.05 -11.74
CA PHE A 201 -13.54 -0.38 -13.12
C PHE A 201 -12.73 -1.67 -13.24
N VAL A 202 -11.78 -1.95 -12.33
CA VAL A 202 -10.96 -3.17 -12.43
C VAL A 202 -11.83 -4.43 -12.35
N PRO A 203 -12.74 -4.61 -11.38
CA PRO A 203 -13.64 -5.76 -11.35
C PRO A 203 -14.50 -5.86 -12.62
N ILE A 204 -15.05 -4.74 -13.11
CA ILE A 204 -15.87 -4.71 -14.32
C ILE A 204 -15.07 -5.11 -15.57
N ILE A 205 -13.83 -4.61 -15.68
CA ILE A 205 -12.93 -4.95 -16.80
C ILE A 205 -12.61 -6.44 -16.79
N ILE A 206 -12.30 -6.99 -15.60
CA ILE A 206 -11.99 -8.41 -15.43
C ILE A 206 -13.20 -9.28 -15.80
N GLU A 207 -14.39 -8.90 -15.34
CA GLU A 207 -15.63 -9.62 -15.64
C GLU A 207 -15.96 -9.61 -17.14
N ARG A 208 -15.81 -8.43 -17.80
CA ARG A 208 -16.07 -8.29 -19.25
C ARG A 208 -15.02 -8.97 -20.12
N LEU A 209 -13.75 -8.91 -19.75
CA LEU A 209 -12.68 -9.60 -20.46
C LEU A 209 -12.74 -11.11 -20.28
N GLY A 210 -13.31 -11.59 -19.19
CA GLY A 210 -13.53 -12.99 -18.89
C GLY A 210 -12.29 -13.87 -19.17
N ARG A 211 -12.41 -14.78 -20.14
CA ARG A 211 -11.31 -15.70 -20.53
C ARG A 211 -10.03 -15.00 -21.03
N LYS A 212 -10.12 -13.77 -21.50
CA LYS A 212 -8.99 -12.98 -22.04
C LYS A 212 -8.30 -12.14 -20.95
N ALA A 213 -8.83 -12.13 -19.73
CA ALA A 213 -8.24 -11.41 -18.61
C ALA A 213 -6.97 -12.14 -18.11
N ASP A 214 -5.84 -11.79 -18.72
CA ASP A 214 -4.51 -12.27 -18.28
C ASP A 214 -3.95 -11.26 -17.29
N SER A 215 -3.78 -11.68 -16.02
CA SER A 215 -3.26 -10.88 -14.92
C SER A 215 -1.94 -10.23 -15.25
N LYS A 216 -1.03 -11.03 -15.84
CA LYS A 216 0.30 -10.60 -16.26
C LYS A 216 0.23 -9.46 -17.29
N LYS A 217 -0.56 -9.65 -18.36
CA LYS A 217 -0.67 -8.64 -19.46
C LYS A 217 -1.26 -7.36 -18.93
N PHE A 218 -2.32 -7.44 -18.12
CA PHE A 218 -2.94 -6.28 -17.53
C PHE A 218 -1.95 -5.48 -16.66
N TYR A 219 -1.19 -6.18 -15.80
CA TYR A 219 -0.15 -5.57 -14.99
C TYR A 219 0.91 -4.87 -15.86
N GLN A 220 1.39 -5.53 -16.91
CA GLN A 220 2.37 -4.95 -17.84
C GLN A 220 1.85 -3.70 -18.54
N VAL A 221 0.58 -3.71 -19.00
CA VAL A 221 -0.06 -2.53 -19.60
C VAL A 221 -0.09 -1.37 -18.61
N CYS A 222 -0.47 -1.61 -17.35
CA CYS A 222 -0.44 -0.58 -16.31
C CYS A 222 0.98 -0.02 -16.09
N CYS A 223 2.00 -0.86 -16.10
CA CYS A 223 3.40 -0.40 -15.99
C CYS A 223 3.79 0.49 -17.16
N VAL A 224 3.47 0.10 -18.40
CA VAL A 224 3.76 0.91 -19.59
C VAL A 224 3.01 2.26 -19.54
N MET A 225 1.73 2.24 -19.15
CA MET A 225 0.97 3.48 -18.94
C MET A 225 1.63 4.37 -17.87
N GLY A 226 2.09 3.76 -16.76
CA GLY A 226 2.81 4.46 -15.70
C GLY A 226 4.09 5.13 -16.20
N ILE A 227 4.88 4.47 -17.05
CA ILE A 227 6.08 5.03 -17.67
C ILE A 227 5.72 6.25 -18.53
N VAL A 228 4.75 6.12 -19.42
CA VAL A 228 4.34 7.17 -20.35
C VAL A 228 3.79 8.39 -19.60
N LEU A 229 2.89 8.17 -18.65
CA LEU A 229 2.25 9.25 -17.89
C LEU A 229 3.23 10.00 -16.98
N ASN A 230 4.14 9.31 -16.30
CA ASN A 230 5.18 9.97 -15.51
C ASN A 230 6.20 10.70 -16.40
N GLY A 231 6.52 10.15 -17.57
CA GLY A 231 7.33 10.85 -18.56
C GLY A 231 6.69 12.15 -19.07
N LEU A 232 5.38 12.13 -19.38
CA LEU A 232 4.63 13.33 -19.74
C LEU A 232 4.55 14.31 -18.56
N PHE A 233 4.35 13.83 -17.35
CA PHE A 233 4.38 14.67 -16.14
C PHE A 233 5.72 15.40 -16.03
N ALA A 234 6.83 14.70 -16.18
CA ALA A 234 8.16 15.31 -16.16
C ALA A 234 8.33 16.38 -17.24
N LEU A 235 8.00 16.06 -18.49
CA LEU A 235 8.16 16.97 -19.62
C LEU A 235 7.30 18.24 -19.52
N CYS A 236 6.05 18.10 -19.09
CA CYS A 236 5.11 19.22 -19.01
C CYS A 236 5.42 20.17 -17.83
N THR A 237 5.95 19.66 -16.73
CA THR A 237 6.11 20.48 -15.52
C THR A 237 7.54 20.93 -15.25
N TYR A 238 8.54 20.36 -15.92
CA TYR A 238 9.96 20.67 -15.71
C TYR A 238 10.25 22.18 -15.76
N ASN A 239 9.90 22.84 -16.87
CA ASN A 239 10.19 24.26 -17.06
C ASN A 239 9.48 25.16 -16.04
N GLY A 240 8.23 24.82 -15.67
CA GLY A 240 7.47 25.60 -14.71
C GLY A 240 7.96 25.47 -13.28
N ILE A 241 8.63 24.37 -12.94
CA ILE A 241 9.18 24.13 -11.61
C ILE A 241 10.63 24.62 -11.52
N MET A 242 11.46 24.31 -12.52
CA MET A 242 12.90 24.57 -12.46
C MET A 242 13.28 26.02 -12.82
N ASN A 243 12.52 26.71 -13.66
CA ASN A 243 12.82 28.07 -14.10
C ASN A 243 12.06 29.15 -13.31
N LYS A 244 11.40 28.79 -12.19
CA LYS A 244 10.78 29.80 -11.31
C LYS A 244 11.81 30.63 -10.59
N GLY A 245 11.49 31.88 -10.26
CA GLY A 245 12.32 32.72 -9.42
C GLY A 245 12.54 32.15 -8.02
N ALA A 246 13.70 32.41 -7.43
CA ALA A 246 14.00 31.96 -6.07
C ALA A 246 12.95 32.52 -5.08
N GLY A 247 12.40 31.67 -4.25
CA GLY A 247 11.38 32.05 -3.26
C GLY A 247 9.99 32.34 -3.83
N GLN A 248 9.75 32.08 -5.12
CA GLN A 248 8.43 32.24 -5.72
C GLN A 248 7.69 30.90 -5.78
N SER A 249 6.37 30.94 -5.53
CA SER A 249 5.51 29.81 -5.82
C SER A 249 5.44 29.57 -7.33
N VAL A 250 5.17 28.31 -7.72
CA VAL A 250 4.92 27.99 -9.14
C VAL A 250 3.74 28.77 -9.69
N SER A 251 3.72 29.02 -11.00
CA SER A 251 2.56 29.63 -11.66
C SER A 251 1.30 28.80 -11.45
N LEU A 252 0.14 29.44 -11.47
CA LEU A 252 -1.15 28.74 -11.34
C LEU A 252 -1.28 27.60 -12.38
N LEU A 253 -0.84 27.84 -13.62
CA LEU A 253 -0.87 26.84 -14.67
C LEU A 253 -0.01 25.62 -14.34
N THR A 254 1.23 25.85 -13.88
CA THR A 254 2.11 24.75 -13.44
C THR A 254 1.54 24.01 -12.26
N GLY A 255 0.98 24.69 -11.27
CA GLY A 255 0.32 24.06 -10.11
C GLY A 255 -0.86 23.21 -10.51
N LEU A 256 -1.72 23.69 -11.41
CA LEU A 256 -2.84 22.91 -11.96
C LEU A 256 -2.35 21.68 -12.76
N MET A 257 -1.30 21.84 -13.58
CA MET A 257 -0.69 20.70 -14.28
C MET A 257 -0.20 19.63 -13.30
N VAL A 258 0.50 20.03 -12.24
CA VAL A 258 1.00 19.08 -11.20
C VAL A 258 -0.16 18.35 -10.55
N ILE A 259 -1.25 19.02 -10.18
CA ILE A 259 -2.45 18.40 -9.60
C ILE A 259 -3.08 17.40 -10.59
N VAL A 260 -3.29 17.81 -11.83
CA VAL A 260 -3.89 16.95 -12.87
C VAL A 260 -3.01 15.73 -13.15
N PHE A 261 -1.70 15.91 -13.31
CA PHE A 261 -0.79 14.76 -13.51
C PHE A 261 -0.73 13.86 -12.29
N SER A 262 -0.73 14.40 -11.06
CA SER A 262 -0.80 13.58 -9.84
C SER A 262 -2.06 12.71 -9.79
N ALA A 263 -3.20 13.24 -10.22
CA ALA A 263 -4.42 12.45 -10.38
C ALA A 263 -4.27 11.36 -11.45
N VAL A 264 -3.75 11.72 -12.62
CA VAL A 264 -3.68 10.83 -13.79
C VAL A 264 -2.68 9.70 -13.58
N VAL A 265 -1.50 9.95 -12.99
CA VAL A 265 -0.50 8.91 -12.73
C VAL A 265 -0.92 7.91 -11.66
N THR A 266 -1.91 8.26 -10.83
CA THR A 266 -2.48 7.35 -9.83
C THR A 266 -3.33 6.24 -10.46
N PHE A 267 -3.94 6.46 -11.63
CA PHE A 267 -4.74 5.43 -12.30
C PHE A 267 -3.97 4.14 -12.58
N PRO A 268 -2.87 4.15 -13.36
CA PRO A 268 -2.13 2.92 -13.61
C PRO A 268 -1.58 2.29 -12.33
N LEU A 269 -1.25 3.10 -11.32
CA LEU A 269 -0.77 2.63 -10.04
C LEU A 269 -1.82 1.79 -9.31
N GLU A 270 -3.01 2.35 -9.12
CA GLU A 270 -4.09 1.68 -8.39
C GLU A 270 -4.67 0.49 -9.15
N PHE A 271 -4.79 0.60 -10.48
CA PHE A 271 -5.19 -0.51 -11.34
C PHE A 271 -4.20 -1.68 -11.24
N LYS A 272 -2.88 -1.38 -11.25
CA LYS A 272 -1.83 -2.37 -11.03
C LYS A 272 -1.93 -2.98 -9.63
N ASN A 273 -2.08 -2.16 -8.58
CA ASN A 273 -2.16 -2.62 -7.19
C ASN A 273 -3.30 -3.61 -6.97
N LEU A 274 -4.49 -3.29 -7.49
CA LEU A 274 -5.65 -4.17 -7.35
C LEU A 274 -5.44 -5.48 -8.11
N ARG A 275 -4.87 -5.42 -9.32
CA ARG A 275 -4.55 -6.63 -10.08
C ARG A 275 -3.45 -7.48 -9.45
N GLN A 276 -2.48 -6.85 -8.80
CA GLN A 276 -1.44 -7.55 -8.05
C GLN A 276 -2.02 -8.40 -6.93
N LYS A 277 -3.06 -7.94 -6.23
CA LYS A 277 -3.76 -8.74 -5.20
C LYS A 277 -4.36 -10.03 -5.76
N GLU A 278 -4.86 -10.01 -6.98
CA GLU A 278 -5.32 -11.23 -7.66
C GLU A 278 -4.15 -12.16 -8.01
N MET A 279 -3.03 -11.61 -8.50
CA MET A 279 -1.83 -12.39 -8.78
C MET A 279 -1.24 -13.02 -7.50
N GLU A 280 -1.32 -12.34 -6.35
CA GLU A 280 -0.98 -12.91 -5.05
C GLU A 280 -1.86 -14.13 -4.74
N ALA A 281 -3.18 -14.04 -4.95
CA ALA A 281 -4.10 -15.16 -4.78
C ALA A 281 -3.83 -16.31 -5.77
N GLU A 282 -3.58 -16.01 -7.06
CA GLU A 282 -3.19 -17.01 -8.08
C GLU A 282 -1.90 -17.75 -7.65
N THR A 283 -0.98 -17.06 -6.95
CA THR A 283 0.26 -17.67 -6.46
C THR A 283 0.01 -18.59 -5.26
N VAL A 284 -0.98 -18.31 -4.41
CA VAL A 284 -1.41 -19.24 -3.35
C VAL A 284 -1.94 -20.54 -3.96
N ASP A 285 -2.78 -20.43 -4.99
CA ASP A 285 -3.30 -21.60 -5.71
C ASP A 285 -2.18 -22.39 -6.39
N TYR A 286 -1.14 -21.72 -6.92
CA TYR A 286 0.05 -22.37 -7.47
C TYR A 286 0.82 -23.16 -6.41
N VAL A 287 0.97 -22.60 -5.19
CA VAL A 287 1.63 -23.32 -4.08
C VAL A 287 0.83 -24.57 -3.71
N GLU A 288 -0.50 -24.46 -3.58
CA GLU A 288 -1.36 -25.60 -3.29
C GLU A 288 -1.28 -26.68 -4.39
N TRP A 289 -1.29 -26.28 -5.66
CA TRP A 289 -1.18 -27.20 -6.79
C TRP A 289 0.13 -27.96 -6.80
N ASN A 290 1.25 -27.29 -6.46
CA ASN A 290 2.61 -27.86 -6.53
C ASN A 290 2.99 -28.62 -5.25
N ALA A 291 2.68 -28.09 -4.07
CA ALA A 291 3.07 -28.65 -2.78
C ALA A 291 1.98 -29.51 -2.11
N GLY A 292 0.76 -29.51 -2.65
CA GLY A 292 -0.39 -30.23 -2.08
C GLY A 292 -0.91 -29.66 -0.76
N LYS A 293 -0.31 -28.55 -0.30
CA LYS A 293 -0.70 -27.86 0.93
C LYS A 293 -1.00 -26.39 0.62
N ARG A 294 -2.01 -25.85 1.25
CA ARG A 294 -2.39 -24.46 1.14
C ARG A 294 -1.65 -23.64 2.21
N LEU A 295 -0.74 -22.77 1.80
CA LEU A 295 0.16 -22.00 2.70
C LEU A 295 -0.21 -20.51 2.66
N GLU A 296 -1.47 -20.16 2.92
CA GLU A 296 -1.96 -18.78 2.90
C GLU A 296 -1.27 -17.91 3.95
N GLY A 297 -1.12 -18.40 5.18
CA GLY A 297 -0.48 -17.68 6.28
C GLY A 297 0.97 -17.35 5.98
N THR A 298 1.72 -18.29 5.42
CA THR A 298 3.11 -18.08 5.00
C THR A 298 3.21 -17.02 3.90
N MET A 299 2.33 -17.08 2.90
CA MET A 299 2.27 -16.11 1.81
C MET A 299 1.97 -14.71 2.31
N LEU A 300 0.96 -14.56 3.18
CA LEU A 300 0.60 -13.27 3.78
C LEU A 300 1.73 -12.68 4.61
N SER A 301 2.47 -13.53 5.35
CA SER A 301 3.62 -13.09 6.14
C SER A 301 4.74 -12.54 5.23
N ILE A 302 5.04 -13.21 4.11
CA ILE A 302 6.01 -12.74 3.12
C ILE A 302 5.57 -11.41 2.52
N MET A 303 4.29 -11.26 2.14
CA MET A 303 3.78 -10.03 1.54
C MET A 303 3.76 -8.87 2.54
N SER A 304 3.39 -9.12 3.80
CA SER A 304 3.42 -8.11 4.86
C SER A 304 4.84 -7.64 5.14
N PHE A 305 5.80 -8.56 5.24
CA PHE A 305 7.22 -8.23 5.36
C PHE A 305 7.71 -7.38 4.19
N THR A 306 7.35 -7.75 2.96
CA THR A 306 7.70 -7.00 1.75
C THR A 306 7.17 -5.58 1.80
N GLY A 307 5.91 -5.38 2.20
CA GLY A 307 5.31 -4.05 2.33
C GLY A 307 6.04 -3.14 3.33
N LYS A 308 6.52 -3.71 4.46
CA LYS A 308 7.33 -2.97 5.43
C LYS A 308 8.72 -2.63 4.88
N LEU A 309 9.34 -3.56 4.19
CA LEU A 309 10.62 -3.35 3.53
C LEU A 309 10.51 -2.23 2.47
N GLU A 310 9.43 -2.21 1.69
CA GLU A 310 9.13 -1.15 0.73
C GLU A 310 9.06 0.24 1.41
N GLY A 311 8.32 0.36 2.50
CA GLY A 311 8.19 1.62 3.24
C GLY A 311 9.53 2.11 3.79
N THR A 312 10.29 1.22 4.42
CA THR A 312 11.59 1.54 5.02
C THR A 312 12.62 1.95 3.96
N LEU A 313 12.75 1.16 2.88
CA LEU A 313 13.71 1.45 1.82
C LEU A 313 13.34 2.72 1.04
N SER A 314 12.07 2.97 0.77
CA SER A 314 11.64 4.18 0.07
C SER A 314 11.93 5.44 0.88
N SER A 315 11.67 5.43 2.20
CA SER A 315 12.01 6.51 3.10
C SER A 315 13.52 6.73 3.17
N PHE A 316 14.29 5.65 3.28
CA PHE A 316 15.77 5.73 3.30
C PHE A 316 16.31 6.35 2.01
N ILE A 317 15.84 5.90 0.84
CA ILE A 317 16.27 6.45 -0.46
C ILE A 317 15.90 7.94 -0.56
N CYS A 318 14.67 8.32 -0.17
CA CYS A 318 14.24 9.72 -0.16
C CYS A 318 15.20 10.60 0.69
N LEU A 319 15.45 10.19 1.93
CA LEU A 319 16.35 10.92 2.84
C LEU A 319 17.80 10.97 2.33
N GLN A 320 18.30 9.89 1.70
CA GLN A 320 19.64 9.88 1.09
C GLN A 320 19.74 10.85 -0.08
N VAL A 321 18.71 10.97 -0.91
CA VAL A 321 18.68 11.94 -2.01
C VAL A 321 18.67 13.36 -1.43
N LEU A 322 17.82 13.65 -0.44
CA LEU A 322 17.78 14.96 0.22
C LEU A 322 19.13 15.33 0.85
N ALA A 323 19.72 14.41 1.61
CA ALA A 323 21.03 14.64 2.24
C ALA A 323 22.14 14.93 1.22
N ARG A 324 22.21 14.16 0.12
CA ARG A 324 23.24 14.32 -0.91
C ARG A 324 23.04 15.55 -1.80
N THR A 325 21.81 16.04 -1.92
CA THR A 325 21.50 17.26 -2.67
C THR A 325 21.67 18.53 -1.83
N GLY A 326 21.99 18.40 -0.53
CA GLY A 326 22.18 19.53 0.37
C GLY A 326 20.87 20.19 0.80
N TYR A 327 19.86 19.36 1.09
CA TYR A 327 18.59 19.84 1.65
C TYR A 327 18.81 20.58 2.97
N VAL A 328 18.21 21.75 3.10
CA VAL A 328 18.25 22.57 4.32
C VAL A 328 16.88 22.49 5.00
N GLU A 329 16.87 22.08 6.27
CA GLU A 329 15.63 22.00 7.05
C GLU A 329 15.01 23.39 7.27
N HIS A 330 13.69 23.47 7.22
CA HIS A 330 12.96 24.67 7.56
C HIS A 330 13.04 24.92 9.06
N THR A 331 13.65 26.02 9.45
CA THR A 331 13.50 26.56 10.80
C THR A 331 12.25 27.42 10.86
N THR A 332 11.57 27.45 11.99
CA THR A 332 10.20 27.94 12.23
C THR A 332 9.87 29.36 11.71
N ASP A 333 10.85 30.16 11.31
CA ASP A 333 10.64 31.58 11.00
C ASP A 333 11.03 32.04 9.59
N VAL A 334 11.61 31.19 8.73
CA VAL A 334 12.05 31.62 7.40
C VAL A 334 11.76 30.53 6.38
N SER A 335 11.10 30.90 5.28
CA SER A 335 11.05 30.08 4.07
C SER A 335 12.47 29.86 3.54
N THR A 336 13.07 28.74 3.94
CA THR A 336 14.45 28.41 3.55
C THR A 336 14.46 28.09 2.06
N LEU A 337 15.24 28.85 1.30
CA LEU A 337 15.40 28.62 -0.13
C LEU A 337 16.27 27.38 -0.35
N GLN A 338 15.74 26.40 -1.01
CA GLN A 338 16.49 25.21 -1.40
C GLN A 338 17.37 25.51 -2.62
N ASN A 339 18.53 24.86 -2.68
CA ASN A 339 19.42 24.94 -3.82
C ASN A 339 18.83 24.23 -5.06
N HIS A 340 19.35 24.54 -6.24
CA HIS A 340 18.88 23.94 -7.50
C HIS A 340 19.04 22.42 -7.53
N SER A 341 20.08 21.86 -6.90
CA SER A 341 20.29 20.41 -6.83
C SER A 341 19.22 19.70 -6.01
N THR A 342 18.78 20.31 -4.91
CA THR A 342 17.67 19.80 -4.08
C THR A 342 16.34 19.85 -4.85
N LEU A 343 16.04 20.98 -5.51
CA LEU A 343 14.84 21.11 -6.33
C LEU A 343 14.81 20.09 -7.46
N LEU A 344 15.94 19.86 -8.13
CA LEU A 344 16.08 18.83 -9.16
C LEU A 344 15.90 17.42 -8.54
N GLY A 345 16.49 17.14 -7.38
CA GLY A 345 16.33 15.88 -6.67
C GLY A 345 14.86 15.58 -6.34
N LEU A 346 14.14 16.57 -5.79
CA LEU A 346 12.71 16.49 -5.50
C LEU A 346 11.87 16.23 -6.77
N PHE A 347 12.18 16.94 -7.83
CA PHE A 347 11.54 16.76 -9.12
C PHE A 347 11.74 15.36 -9.69
N LEU A 348 12.98 14.87 -9.67
CA LEU A 348 13.34 13.53 -10.15
C LEU A 348 12.66 12.43 -9.32
N MET A 349 12.65 12.57 -7.99
CA MET A 349 11.97 11.61 -7.09
C MET A 349 10.46 11.54 -7.35
N THR A 350 9.84 12.66 -7.72
CA THR A 350 8.39 12.72 -7.94
C THR A 350 7.97 12.27 -9.33
N THR A 351 8.84 12.38 -10.34
CA THR A 351 8.48 12.13 -11.75
C THR A 351 9.29 10.99 -12.38
N VAL A 352 10.60 11.06 -12.34
CA VAL A 352 11.48 10.11 -13.05
C VAL A 352 11.65 8.80 -12.28
N PHE A 353 11.74 8.83 -10.95
CA PHE A 353 11.85 7.61 -10.14
C PHE A 353 10.66 6.67 -10.36
N PRO A 354 9.39 7.13 -10.32
CA PRO A 354 8.26 6.27 -10.67
C PRO A 354 8.38 5.67 -12.07
N MET A 355 8.81 6.44 -13.07
CA MET A 355 9.02 5.95 -14.43
C MET A 355 10.04 4.81 -14.48
N VAL A 356 11.18 4.99 -13.81
CA VAL A 356 12.23 3.95 -13.68
C VAL A 356 11.70 2.73 -12.91
N GLY A 357 10.98 2.94 -11.81
CA GLY A 357 10.37 1.88 -11.02
C GLY A 357 9.43 1.01 -11.86
N TYR A 358 8.53 1.61 -12.64
CA TYR A 358 7.66 0.87 -13.56
C TYR A 358 8.44 0.08 -14.62
N ALA A 359 9.50 0.66 -15.18
CA ALA A 359 10.35 -0.02 -16.15
C ALA A 359 11.04 -1.25 -15.54
N LEU A 360 11.59 -1.11 -14.34
CA LEU A 360 12.22 -2.22 -13.61
C LEU A 360 11.22 -3.32 -13.23
N MET A 361 10.00 -2.97 -12.87
CA MET A 361 8.95 -3.94 -12.54
C MET A 361 8.54 -4.81 -13.73
N LEU A 362 8.70 -4.35 -14.96
CA LEU A 362 8.46 -5.17 -16.16
C LEU A 362 9.42 -6.36 -16.25
N ILE A 363 10.64 -6.26 -15.68
CA ILE A 363 11.65 -7.32 -15.74
C ILE A 363 11.15 -8.60 -15.04
N PRO A 364 10.83 -8.63 -13.73
CA PRO A 364 10.33 -9.83 -13.09
C PRO A 364 8.97 -10.26 -13.67
N MET A 365 8.12 -9.33 -14.10
CA MET A 365 6.85 -9.67 -14.73
C MET A 365 7.00 -10.38 -16.06
N HIS A 366 8.08 -10.18 -16.79
CA HIS A 366 8.37 -10.97 -17.97
C HIS A 366 8.53 -12.46 -17.64
N PHE A 367 9.16 -12.77 -16.50
CA PHE A 367 9.42 -14.13 -16.02
C PHE A 367 8.29 -14.75 -15.19
N TYR A 368 7.27 -13.99 -14.84
CA TYR A 368 6.06 -14.51 -14.18
C TYR A 368 5.33 -15.46 -15.13
N ASN A 369 5.06 -16.69 -14.67
CA ASN A 369 4.63 -17.80 -15.54
C ASN A 369 3.16 -18.23 -15.35
N ILE A 370 2.42 -17.63 -14.41
CA ILE A 370 0.99 -17.92 -14.29
C ILE A 370 0.25 -17.07 -15.32
N THR A 371 -0.43 -17.75 -16.24
CA THR A 371 -1.33 -17.15 -17.24
C THR A 371 -2.77 -17.56 -16.93
N GLY A 372 -3.75 -16.84 -17.47
CA GLY A 372 -5.16 -17.17 -17.23
C GLY A 372 -5.55 -18.60 -17.63
N ASP A 373 -4.87 -19.21 -18.62
CA ASP A 373 -5.13 -20.61 -19.01
C ASP A 373 -4.43 -21.60 -18.07
N SER A 374 -3.20 -21.30 -17.64
CA SER A 374 -2.49 -22.17 -16.68
C SER A 374 -3.18 -22.16 -15.32
N HIS A 375 -3.62 -21.00 -14.84
CA HIS A 375 -4.35 -20.88 -13.57
C HIS A 375 -5.65 -21.69 -13.59
N ARG A 376 -6.42 -21.66 -14.70
CA ARG A 376 -7.63 -22.46 -14.83
C ARG A 376 -7.38 -23.97 -14.81
N ARG A 377 -6.27 -24.44 -15.40
CA ARG A 377 -5.88 -25.84 -15.30
C ARG A 377 -5.53 -26.22 -13.87
N MET A 378 -4.75 -25.39 -13.19
CA MET A 378 -4.41 -25.58 -11.77
C MET A 378 -5.64 -25.70 -10.89
N ILE A 379 -6.62 -24.80 -11.04
CA ILE A 379 -7.86 -24.83 -10.26
C ILE A 379 -8.65 -26.12 -10.53
N LYS A 380 -8.73 -26.58 -11.79
CA LYS A 380 -9.39 -27.85 -12.10
C LYS A 380 -8.70 -29.04 -11.43
N ASP A 381 -7.37 -29.08 -11.48
CA ASP A 381 -6.59 -30.16 -10.86
C ASP A 381 -6.73 -30.16 -9.34
N ILE A 382 -6.72 -28.96 -8.70
CA ILE A 382 -6.94 -28.80 -7.27
C ILE A 382 -8.35 -29.30 -6.88
N MET A 383 -9.38 -28.90 -7.63
CA MET A 383 -10.76 -29.33 -7.36
C MET A 383 -10.92 -30.86 -7.53
N ALA A 384 -10.30 -31.44 -8.55
CA ALA A 384 -10.31 -32.88 -8.75
C ALA A 384 -9.65 -33.64 -7.59
N ARG A 385 -8.48 -33.18 -7.13
CA ARG A 385 -7.79 -33.76 -5.96
C ARG A 385 -8.61 -33.66 -4.70
N ARG A 386 -9.29 -32.53 -4.45
CA ARG A 386 -10.14 -32.32 -3.28
C ARG A 386 -11.39 -33.22 -3.33
N ALA A 387 -12.01 -33.42 -4.50
CA ALA A 387 -13.11 -34.31 -4.66
C ALA A 387 -12.71 -35.77 -4.34
N GLN A 388 -11.58 -36.24 -4.88
CA GLN A 388 -11.05 -37.57 -4.60
C GLN A 388 -10.72 -37.77 -3.11
N ALA A 389 -10.11 -36.75 -2.46
CA ALA A 389 -9.81 -36.82 -1.04
C ALA A 389 -11.10 -36.87 -0.17
N GLY A 390 -12.14 -36.12 -0.56
CA GLY A 390 -13.43 -36.13 0.10
C GLY A 390 -14.15 -37.50 -0.05
N GLU A 391 -14.09 -38.08 -1.23
CA GLU A 391 -14.64 -39.44 -1.48
C GLU A 391 -13.89 -40.51 -0.67
N ALA A 392 -12.54 -40.42 -0.62
CA ALA A 392 -11.73 -41.34 0.18
C ALA A 392 -12.03 -41.21 1.68
N ALA A 393 -12.13 -39.99 2.20
CA ALA A 393 -12.48 -39.74 3.60
C ALA A 393 -13.91 -40.26 3.94
N ALA A 394 -14.87 -40.11 3.03
CA ALA A 394 -16.20 -40.63 3.21
C ALA A 394 -16.23 -42.18 3.23
N GLN A 395 -15.43 -42.83 2.37
CA GLN A 395 -15.28 -44.28 2.36
C GLN A 395 -14.60 -44.80 3.62
N GLU A 396 -13.58 -44.11 4.13
CA GLU A 396 -12.92 -44.46 5.39
C GLU A 396 -13.87 -44.32 6.59
N ALA A 397 -14.68 -43.27 6.63
CA ALA A 397 -15.68 -43.07 7.67
C ALA A 397 -16.72 -44.21 7.68
N VAL A 398 -17.24 -44.60 6.52
CA VAL A 398 -18.20 -45.75 6.37
C VAL A 398 -17.51 -47.05 6.77
N ALA A 399 -16.25 -47.26 6.42
CA ALA A 399 -15.50 -48.45 6.80
C ALA A 399 -15.18 -48.50 8.31
N ALA A 400 -15.00 -47.36 8.96
CA ALA A 400 -14.83 -47.26 10.41
C ALA A 400 -16.14 -47.61 11.16
N GLU A 401 -17.26 -47.04 10.74
CA GLU A 401 -18.57 -47.34 11.30
C GLU A 401 -18.93 -48.83 11.14
N ALA A 402 -18.55 -49.47 10.03
CA ALA A 402 -18.80 -50.90 9.81
C ALA A 402 -17.92 -51.83 10.67
N LYS A 403 -16.87 -51.31 11.32
CA LYS A 403 -16.00 -52.06 12.24
C LYS A 403 -16.41 -51.93 13.71
N GLU A 404 -17.19 -50.91 14.04
CA GLU A 404 -17.69 -50.67 15.40
C GLU A 404 -19.09 -51.25 15.65
N GLY A 405 -19.82 -51.71 14.62
CA GLY A 405 -21.08 -52.42 14.71
C GLY A 405 -20.92 -53.94 14.48
#